data_c0e522be97d113907c234f0e58b0bd27
#
_entry.id   c0e522be97d113907c234f0e58b0bd27
#
_cell.length_a   1.000
_cell.length_b   1.000
_cell.length_c   1.000
_cell.angle_alpha   90.00
_cell.angle_beta   90.00
_cell.angle_gamma   90.00
#
_symmetry.space_group_name_H-M   'P 1'
#
loop_
_entity.id
_entity.type
_entity.pdbx_description
1 polymer ?
#
loop_
_entity_poly.entity_id
_entity_poly.type
_entity_poly.pdbx_seq_one_letter_code
_entity_poly.pdbx_strand_id
1 'polypeptide(L)'
;MSVAQGSLYPSDNRTIGLISLAHGTSHFYHLVLPPLFPWLKTEFALSYAELGLLMTIFFVVSCAVQASSGFLVDHKGARPVLFAGVGLLALSALTYAVSSSYVGLVIGAVLMGCGNGVFHPVDYTLMNHKISPKRLPYAYSFHGVTGYLGWAFAPVFMV
;
A
#
# COMPACT_ATOMS: atom_id res chain seq x y z
N MET A 1 -8.09 -25.30 -27.22
CA MET A 1 -8.41 -23.98 -27.80
C MET A 1 -8.35 -22.92 -26.68
N SER A 2 -7.18 -22.38 -26.36
CA SER A 2 -7.03 -21.45 -25.20
C SER A 2 -5.92 -20.40 -25.40
N VAL A 3 -5.64 -19.91 -26.59
CA VAL A 3 -4.52 -18.98 -26.79
C VAL A 3 -4.94 -17.55 -27.21
N ALA A 4 -6.22 -17.30 -27.43
CA ALA A 4 -6.66 -16.02 -28.01
C ALA A 4 -7.32 -15.00 -27.03
N GLN A 5 -7.47 -15.30 -25.76
CA GLN A 5 -8.20 -14.39 -24.84
C GLN A 5 -7.37 -13.19 -24.33
N GLY A 6 -6.05 -13.30 -24.31
CA GLY A 6 -5.18 -12.21 -23.87
C GLY A 6 -5.15 -10.99 -24.80
N SER A 7 -5.39 -11.19 -26.10
CA SER A 7 -5.35 -10.12 -27.11
C SER A 7 -6.65 -9.32 -27.22
N LEU A 8 -7.74 -9.81 -26.65
CA LEU A 8 -9.06 -9.17 -26.75
C LEU A 8 -9.28 -8.01 -25.74
N TYR A 9 -8.43 -7.89 -24.71
CA TYR A 9 -8.60 -6.94 -23.60
C TYR A 9 -7.30 -6.23 -23.22
N PRO A 10 -6.61 -5.54 -24.14
CA PRO A 10 -5.33 -4.88 -23.83
C PRO A 10 -5.48 -3.77 -22.78
N SER A 11 -6.59 -3.05 -22.76
CA SER A 11 -6.90 -2.03 -21.75
C SER A 11 -7.09 -2.62 -20.35
N ASP A 12 -7.76 -3.79 -20.25
CA ASP A 12 -7.93 -4.49 -18.97
C ASP A 12 -6.59 -4.94 -18.41
N ASN A 13 -5.72 -5.54 -19.23
CA ASN A 13 -4.40 -6.00 -18.79
C ASN A 13 -3.55 -4.85 -18.22
N ARG A 14 -3.54 -3.70 -18.91
CA ARG A 14 -2.84 -2.51 -18.42
C ARG A 14 -3.42 -2.01 -17.09
N THR A 15 -4.72 -1.96 -16.99
CA THR A 15 -5.43 -1.51 -15.77
C THR A 15 -5.15 -2.46 -14.61
N ILE A 16 -5.28 -3.78 -14.83
CA ILE A 16 -4.96 -4.81 -13.84
C ILE A 16 -3.51 -4.65 -13.36
N GLY A 17 -2.55 -4.57 -14.29
CA GLY A 17 -1.13 -4.44 -13.96
C GLY A 17 -0.82 -3.20 -13.13
N LEU A 18 -1.35 -2.04 -13.50
CA LEU A 18 -1.10 -0.78 -12.78
C LEU A 18 -1.73 -0.77 -11.38
N ILE A 19 -2.99 -1.21 -11.24
CA ILE A 19 -3.65 -1.29 -9.93
C ILE A 19 -2.91 -2.30 -9.04
N SER A 20 -2.57 -3.46 -9.58
CA SER A 20 -1.87 -4.52 -8.84
C SER A 20 -0.46 -4.11 -8.43
N LEU A 21 0.25 -3.33 -9.25
CA LEU A 21 1.55 -2.76 -8.88
C LEU A 21 1.40 -1.77 -7.71
N ALA A 22 0.43 -0.88 -7.79
CA ALA A 22 0.15 0.07 -6.72
C ALA A 22 -0.22 -0.66 -5.42
N HIS A 23 -1.06 -1.70 -5.50
CA HIS A 23 -1.43 -2.54 -4.37
C HIS A 23 -0.24 -3.29 -3.77
N GLY A 24 0.59 -3.93 -4.61
CA GLY A 24 1.81 -4.59 -4.16
C GLY A 24 2.76 -3.62 -3.45
N THR A 25 2.86 -2.38 -3.94
CA THR A 25 3.63 -1.32 -3.28
C THR A 25 3.04 -0.99 -1.90
N SER A 26 1.71 -0.86 -1.77
CA SER A 26 1.09 -0.59 -0.46
C SER A 26 1.36 -1.71 0.54
N HIS A 27 1.31 -2.97 0.11
CA HIS A 27 1.64 -4.13 0.94
C HIS A 27 3.14 -4.22 1.28
N PHE A 28 4.02 -3.82 0.37
CA PHE A 28 5.45 -3.70 0.66
C PHE A 28 5.68 -2.76 1.86
N TYR A 29 4.97 -1.63 1.91
CA TYR A 29 5.07 -0.69 3.03
C TYR A 29 4.58 -1.27 4.37
N HIS A 30 3.71 -2.28 4.40
CA HIS A 30 3.33 -2.96 5.65
C HIS A 30 4.52 -3.57 6.40
N LEU A 31 5.55 -4.01 5.67
CA LEU A 31 6.69 -4.72 6.23
C LEU A 31 8.03 -4.00 6.00
N VAL A 32 8.03 -2.71 5.70
CA VAL A 32 9.26 -1.92 5.55
C VAL A 32 10.01 -1.76 6.89
N LEU A 33 9.30 -1.47 7.97
CA LEU A 33 9.93 -1.20 9.27
C LEU A 33 10.39 -2.46 10.02
N PRO A 34 9.63 -3.57 10.10
CA PRO A 34 10.00 -4.71 10.93
C PRO A 34 11.40 -5.28 10.68
N PRO A 35 11.88 -5.44 9.44
CA PRO A 35 13.23 -5.91 9.17
C PRO A 35 14.31 -4.93 9.69
N LEU A 36 14.00 -3.64 9.78
CA LEU A 36 14.89 -2.59 10.26
C LEU A 36 14.90 -2.45 11.79
N PHE A 37 14.06 -3.17 12.52
CA PHE A 37 13.95 -3.06 13.98
C PHE A 37 15.26 -3.23 14.71
N PRO A 38 16.14 -4.20 14.38
CA PRO A 38 17.42 -4.33 15.06
C PRO A 38 18.30 -3.08 14.92
N TRP A 39 18.33 -2.49 13.73
CA TRP A 39 19.06 -1.27 13.44
C TRP A 39 18.42 -0.05 14.11
N LEU A 40 17.13 0.16 13.97
CA LEU A 40 16.38 1.27 14.60
C LEU A 40 16.52 1.25 16.13
N LYS A 41 16.49 0.04 16.72
CA LYS A 41 16.68 -0.14 18.16
C LYS A 41 18.02 0.42 18.62
N THR A 42 19.07 0.15 17.88
CA THR A 42 20.44 0.58 18.24
C THR A 42 20.62 2.08 17.96
N GLU A 43 20.23 2.54 16.78
CA GLU A 43 20.44 3.90 16.31
C GLU A 43 19.67 4.95 17.17
N PHE A 44 18.44 4.63 17.52
CA PHE A 44 17.55 5.52 18.27
C PHE A 44 17.43 5.16 19.76
N ALA A 45 18.18 4.17 20.26
CA ALA A 45 18.11 3.64 21.62
C ALA A 45 16.68 3.23 22.05
N LEU A 46 15.90 2.60 21.13
CA LEU A 46 14.48 2.26 21.31
C LEU A 46 14.32 0.88 21.94
N SER A 47 13.23 0.72 22.69
CA SER A 47 12.72 -0.57 23.12
C SER A 47 11.91 -1.26 22.01
N TYR A 48 11.74 -2.59 22.09
CA TYR A 48 10.83 -3.30 21.17
C TYR A 48 9.36 -2.88 21.33
N ALA A 49 8.97 -2.36 22.49
CA ALA A 49 7.64 -1.81 22.72
C ALA A 49 7.42 -0.52 21.88
N GLU A 50 8.40 0.38 21.83
CA GLU A 50 8.35 1.60 21.01
C GLU A 50 8.32 1.25 19.51
N LEU A 51 9.13 0.28 19.08
CA LEU A 51 9.11 -0.20 17.69
C LEU A 51 7.75 -0.84 17.33
N GLY A 52 7.20 -1.66 18.22
CA GLY A 52 5.87 -2.23 18.06
C GLY A 52 4.77 -1.17 18.02
N LEU A 53 4.94 -0.07 18.78
CA LEU A 53 4.00 1.06 18.77
C LEU A 53 3.98 1.77 17.40
N LEU A 54 5.12 1.89 16.72
CA LEU A 54 5.15 2.43 15.34
C LEU A 54 4.26 1.60 14.40
N MET A 55 4.33 0.28 14.49
CA MET A 55 3.45 -0.60 13.69
C MET A 55 2.00 -0.48 14.09
N THR A 56 1.73 -0.37 15.39
CA THR A 56 0.37 -0.16 15.90
C THR A 56 -0.22 1.15 15.36
N ILE A 57 0.53 2.24 15.41
CA ILE A 57 0.13 3.54 14.86
C ILE A 57 -0.18 3.42 13.37
N PHE A 58 0.74 2.82 12.60
CA PHE A 58 0.52 2.58 11.18
C PHE A 58 -0.80 1.84 10.91
N PHE A 59 -1.03 0.68 11.54
CA PHE A 59 -2.22 -0.12 11.28
C PHE A 59 -3.51 0.55 11.77
N VAL A 60 -3.51 1.20 12.94
CA VAL A 60 -4.68 1.91 13.46
C VAL A 60 -5.07 3.06 12.52
N VAL A 61 -4.09 3.87 12.10
CA VAL A 61 -4.35 4.97 11.16
C VAL A 61 -4.83 4.43 9.81
N SER A 62 -4.18 3.39 9.29
CA SER A 62 -4.57 2.75 8.03
C SER A 62 -6.01 2.22 8.09
N CYS A 63 -6.38 1.52 9.17
CA CYS A 63 -7.75 1.03 9.35
C CYS A 63 -8.77 2.16 9.43
N ALA A 64 -8.49 3.24 10.17
CA ALA A 64 -9.38 4.40 10.29
C ALA A 64 -9.58 5.09 8.94
N VAL A 65 -8.50 5.31 8.19
CA VAL A 65 -8.55 5.89 6.85
C VAL A 65 -9.28 4.95 5.89
N GLN A 66 -9.02 3.65 5.93
CA GLN A 66 -9.69 2.69 5.05
C GLN A 66 -11.20 2.68 5.28
N ALA A 67 -11.66 2.73 6.52
CA ALA A 67 -13.08 2.79 6.85
C ALA A 67 -13.78 4.05 6.32
N SER A 68 -13.05 5.16 6.20
CA SER A 68 -13.59 6.46 5.75
C SER A 68 -13.30 6.78 4.28
N SER A 69 -12.34 6.10 3.65
CA SER A 69 -11.86 6.46 2.31
C SER A 69 -12.89 6.22 1.20
N GLY A 70 -13.90 5.37 1.42
CA GLY A 70 -15.03 5.23 0.50
C GLY A 70 -15.74 6.56 0.23
N PHE A 71 -16.02 7.34 1.26
CA PHE A 71 -16.62 8.68 1.13
C PHE A 71 -15.72 9.63 0.33
N LEU A 72 -14.40 9.53 0.52
CA LEU A 72 -13.45 10.36 -0.22
C LEU A 72 -13.44 9.97 -1.72
N VAL A 73 -13.49 8.67 -2.01
CA VAL A 73 -13.56 8.14 -3.38
C VAL A 73 -14.84 8.59 -4.07
N ASP A 74 -15.96 8.58 -3.38
CA ASP A 74 -17.25 9.01 -3.95
C ASP A 74 -17.25 10.50 -4.29
N HIS A 75 -16.60 11.35 -3.49
CA HIS A 75 -16.56 12.79 -3.69
C HIS A 75 -15.46 13.27 -4.64
N LYS A 76 -14.28 12.68 -4.59
CA LYS A 76 -13.09 13.12 -5.33
C LYS A 76 -12.75 12.22 -6.53
N GLY A 77 -13.34 11.04 -6.58
CA GLY A 77 -13.01 10.00 -7.55
C GLY A 77 -11.80 9.16 -7.15
N ALA A 78 -11.77 7.92 -7.63
CA ALA A 78 -10.76 6.94 -7.22
C ALA A 78 -9.32 7.30 -7.64
N ARG A 79 -9.11 7.87 -8.85
CA ARG A 79 -7.76 8.17 -9.35
C ARG A 79 -7.01 9.22 -8.53
N PRO A 80 -7.58 10.41 -8.23
CA PRO A 80 -6.92 11.40 -7.39
C PRO A 80 -6.60 10.85 -5.99
N VAL A 81 -7.50 10.05 -5.41
CA VAL A 81 -7.31 9.44 -4.09
C VAL A 81 -6.16 8.43 -4.12
N LEU A 82 -6.04 7.61 -5.19
CA LEU A 82 -4.91 6.70 -5.37
C LEU A 82 -3.58 7.45 -5.43
N PHE A 83 -3.50 8.51 -6.24
CA PHE A 83 -2.27 9.31 -6.34
C PHE A 83 -1.90 10.00 -5.02
N ALA A 84 -2.90 10.48 -4.26
CA ALA A 84 -2.66 11.02 -2.93
C ALA A 84 -2.11 9.94 -1.98
N GLY A 85 -2.67 8.72 -2.03
CA GLY A 85 -2.17 7.58 -1.25
C GLY A 85 -0.71 7.24 -1.57
N VAL A 86 -0.37 7.11 -2.85
CA VAL A 86 1.01 6.87 -3.31
C VAL A 86 1.94 8.01 -2.88
N GLY A 87 1.49 9.26 -3.01
CA GLY A 87 2.25 10.43 -2.59
C GLY A 87 2.53 10.45 -1.08
N LEU A 88 1.55 10.05 -0.26
CA LEU A 88 1.73 9.92 1.20
C LEU A 88 2.69 8.79 1.56
N LEU A 89 2.67 7.65 0.86
CA LEU A 89 3.67 6.59 1.05
C LEU A 89 5.09 7.09 0.71
N ALA A 90 5.24 7.81 -0.40
CA ALA A 90 6.53 8.40 -0.77
C ALA A 90 7.00 9.43 0.28
N LEU A 91 6.09 10.29 0.75
CA LEU A 91 6.39 11.26 1.80
C LEU A 91 6.77 10.58 3.12
N SER A 92 6.10 9.47 3.47
CA SER A 92 6.48 8.64 4.63
C SER A 92 7.91 8.12 4.50
N ALA A 93 8.29 7.57 3.34
CA ALA A 93 9.64 7.09 3.09
C ALA A 93 10.69 8.21 3.24
N LEU A 94 10.42 9.39 2.68
CA LEU A 94 11.28 10.56 2.86
C LEU A 94 11.37 11.00 4.33
N THR A 95 10.26 10.97 5.05
CA THR A 95 10.23 11.29 6.48
C THR A 95 11.11 10.32 7.27
N TYR A 96 11.01 9.02 7.00
CA TYR A 96 11.90 8.03 7.63
C TYR A 96 13.37 8.27 7.30
N ALA A 97 13.68 8.56 6.03
CA ALA A 97 15.05 8.76 5.58
C ALA A 97 15.76 9.98 6.23
N VAL A 98 15.00 11.01 6.60
CA VAL A 98 15.56 12.22 7.25
C VAL A 98 15.33 12.25 8.76
N SER A 99 14.66 11.26 9.33
CA SER A 99 14.34 11.23 10.76
C SER A 99 15.59 10.99 11.61
N SER A 100 15.76 11.84 12.61
CA SER A 100 16.80 11.72 13.64
C SER A 100 16.19 11.52 15.04
N SER A 101 14.91 11.26 15.16
CA SER A 101 14.21 11.12 16.43
C SER A 101 13.01 10.17 16.33
N TYR A 102 12.59 9.62 17.48
CA TYR A 102 11.40 8.79 17.57
C TYR A 102 10.12 9.51 17.08
N VAL A 103 10.02 10.81 17.36
CA VAL A 103 8.87 11.62 16.88
C VAL A 103 8.82 11.63 15.35
N GLY A 104 9.96 11.75 14.68
CA GLY A 104 10.03 11.66 13.22
C GLY A 104 9.57 10.30 12.69
N LEU A 105 9.94 9.21 13.38
CA LEU A 105 9.46 7.85 13.03
C LEU A 105 7.94 7.72 13.22
N VAL A 106 7.38 8.32 14.29
CA VAL A 106 5.92 8.37 14.52
C VAL A 106 5.21 9.13 13.40
N ILE A 107 5.72 10.29 12.99
CA ILE A 107 5.16 11.06 11.87
C ILE A 107 5.19 10.22 10.59
N GLY A 108 6.30 9.55 10.31
CA GLY A 108 6.43 8.61 9.19
C GLY A 108 5.37 7.50 9.23
N ALA A 109 5.13 6.91 10.40
CA ALA A 109 4.13 5.85 10.58
C ALA A 109 2.70 6.36 10.35
N VAL A 110 2.36 7.56 10.81
CA VAL A 110 1.06 8.20 10.53
C VAL A 110 0.87 8.47 9.04
N LEU A 111 1.87 9.06 8.38
CA LEU A 111 1.83 9.33 6.93
C LEU A 111 1.67 8.02 6.14
N MET A 112 2.41 6.98 6.52
CA MET A 112 2.33 5.65 5.93
C MET A 112 0.93 5.06 6.10
N GLY A 113 0.33 5.15 7.28
CA GLY A 113 -1.03 4.70 7.56
C GLY A 113 -2.08 5.47 6.74
N CYS A 114 -1.96 6.78 6.66
CA CYS A 114 -2.84 7.61 5.84
C CYS A 114 -2.75 7.24 4.35
N GLY A 115 -1.54 7.05 3.84
CA GLY A 115 -1.31 6.65 2.45
C GLY A 115 -1.83 5.25 2.15
N ASN A 116 -1.59 4.30 3.07
CA ASN A 116 -1.97 2.91 2.89
C ASN A 116 -3.50 2.68 2.94
N GLY A 117 -4.20 3.38 3.82
CA GLY A 117 -5.63 3.13 4.07
C GLY A 117 -6.55 3.39 2.88
N VAL A 118 -6.12 4.10 1.85
CA VAL A 118 -6.98 4.39 0.68
C VAL A 118 -6.98 3.27 -0.37
N PHE A 119 -6.00 2.36 -0.38
CA PHE A 119 -5.79 1.44 -1.51
C PHE A 119 -6.96 0.50 -1.75
N HIS A 120 -7.43 -0.26 -0.77
CA HIS A 120 -8.49 -1.24 -0.99
C HIS A 120 -9.78 -0.62 -1.56
N PRO A 121 -10.36 0.44 -0.97
CA PRO A 121 -11.55 1.07 -1.54
C PRO A 121 -11.31 1.63 -2.94
N VAL A 122 -10.16 2.24 -3.19
CA VAL A 122 -9.78 2.78 -4.50
C VAL A 122 -9.60 1.69 -5.53
N ASP A 123 -8.83 0.65 -5.21
CA ASP A 123 -8.49 -0.43 -6.11
C ASP A 123 -9.76 -1.18 -6.54
N TYR A 124 -10.64 -1.50 -5.61
CA TYR A 124 -11.91 -2.17 -5.90
C TYR A 124 -12.82 -1.29 -6.75
N THR A 125 -12.90 0.00 -6.47
CA THR A 125 -13.65 0.95 -7.29
C THR A 125 -13.11 0.98 -8.71
N LEU A 126 -11.79 1.12 -8.88
CA LEU A 126 -11.17 1.16 -10.21
C LEU A 126 -11.34 -0.15 -10.96
N MET A 127 -11.19 -1.30 -10.31
CA MET A 127 -11.38 -2.61 -10.95
C MET A 127 -12.83 -2.77 -11.44
N ASN A 128 -13.80 -2.49 -10.58
CA ASN A 128 -15.21 -2.64 -10.94
C ASN A 128 -15.66 -1.70 -12.06
N HIS A 129 -15.08 -0.50 -12.14
CA HIS A 129 -15.44 0.49 -13.16
C HIS A 129 -14.66 0.37 -14.47
N LYS A 130 -13.46 -0.22 -14.46
CA LYS A 130 -12.53 -0.18 -15.61
C LYS A 130 -12.29 -1.53 -16.26
N ILE A 131 -12.59 -2.63 -15.58
CA ILE A 131 -12.30 -3.98 -16.05
C ILE A 131 -13.60 -4.65 -16.49
N SER A 132 -13.54 -5.36 -17.62
CA SER A 132 -14.66 -6.13 -18.14
C SER A 132 -15.16 -7.15 -17.11
N PRO A 133 -16.50 -7.29 -16.88
CA PRO A 133 -17.04 -8.18 -15.84
C PRO A 133 -16.52 -9.62 -15.90
N LYS A 134 -16.32 -10.14 -17.12
CA LYS A 134 -15.75 -11.50 -17.33
C LYS A 134 -14.33 -11.67 -16.81
N ARG A 135 -13.59 -10.58 -16.63
CA ARG A 135 -12.18 -10.59 -16.18
C ARG A 135 -12.01 -10.18 -14.72
N LEU A 136 -13.05 -9.73 -14.06
CA LEU A 136 -12.97 -9.32 -12.64
C LEU A 136 -12.40 -10.42 -11.73
N PRO A 137 -12.82 -11.70 -11.84
CA PRO A 137 -12.23 -12.75 -10.99
C PRO A 137 -10.71 -12.88 -11.17
N TYR A 138 -10.23 -12.79 -12.41
CA TYR A 138 -8.80 -12.79 -12.70
C TYR A 138 -8.11 -11.55 -12.13
N ALA A 139 -8.73 -10.37 -12.28
CA ALA A 139 -8.18 -9.12 -11.76
C ALA A 139 -8.02 -9.16 -10.24
N TYR A 140 -9.04 -9.62 -9.51
CA TYR A 140 -8.98 -9.77 -8.05
C TYR A 140 -7.94 -10.79 -7.61
N SER A 141 -7.83 -11.92 -8.31
CA SER A 141 -6.80 -12.93 -8.01
C SER A 141 -5.39 -12.37 -8.22
N PHE A 142 -5.16 -11.68 -9.33
CA PHE A 142 -3.85 -11.08 -9.63
C PHE A 142 -3.49 -9.96 -8.63
N HIS A 143 -4.46 -9.12 -8.30
CA HIS A 143 -4.32 -8.09 -7.27
C HIS A 143 -3.95 -8.71 -5.90
N GLY A 144 -4.61 -9.79 -5.49
CA GLY A 144 -4.28 -10.50 -4.25
C GLY A 144 -2.84 -11.06 -4.26
N VAL A 145 -2.44 -11.71 -5.36
CA VAL A 145 -1.08 -12.25 -5.52
C VAL A 145 -0.03 -11.15 -5.38
N THR A 146 -0.24 -9.98 -6.01
CA THR A 146 0.73 -8.88 -5.92
C THR A 146 0.82 -8.29 -4.51
N GLY A 147 -0.26 -8.30 -3.73
CA GLY A 147 -0.21 -7.95 -2.31
C GLY A 147 0.71 -8.88 -1.52
N TYR A 148 0.54 -10.21 -1.67
CA TYR A 148 1.44 -11.19 -1.04
C TYR A 148 2.90 -11.05 -1.49
N LEU A 149 3.14 -10.77 -2.77
CA LEU A 149 4.47 -10.47 -3.27
C LEU A 149 5.06 -9.21 -2.64
N GLY A 150 4.24 -8.16 -2.44
CA GLY A 150 4.66 -6.97 -1.71
C GLY A 150 5.18 -7.29 -0.30
N TRP A 151 4.45 -8.12 0.46
CA TRP A 151 4.90 -8.59 1.76
C TRP A 151 6.18 -9.43 1.69
N ALA A 152 6.29 -10.32 0.71
CA ALA A 152 7.46 -11.19 0.56
C ALA A 152 8.73 -10.40 0.18
N PHE A 153 8.60 -9.38 -0.67
CA PHE A 153 9.74 -8.58 -1.12
C PHE A 153 10.25 -7.59 -0.07
N ALA A 154 9.39 -7.08 0.81
CA ALA A 154 9.79 -6.08 1.79
C ALA A 154 10.99 -6.53 2.66
N PRO A 155 10.96 -7.67 3.36
CA PRO A 155 12.09 -8.11 4.17
C PRO A 155 13.35 -8.42 3.34
N VAL A 156 13.18 -8.89 2.10
CA VAL A 156 14.33 -9.20 1.21
C VAL A 156 15.02 -7.91 0.71
N PHE A 157 14.24 -6.86 0.49
CA PHE A 157 14.75 -5.58 -0.01
C PHE A 157 15.38 -4.72 1.09
N MET A 158 14.89 -4.84 2.33
CA MET A 158 15.27 -3.98 3.44
C MET A 158 16.47 -4.52 4.24
N VAL A 159 16.94 -5.74 3.99
CA VAL A 159 18.10 -6.41 4.61
C VAL A 159 19.13 -6.71 3.55
#